data_90594d321e00cd84628a1f111351b2ef
#
_entry.id   90594d321e00cd84628a1f111351b2ef
#
_cell.length_a   1.000
_cell.length_b   1.000
_cell.length_c   1.000
_cell.angle_alpha   90.00
_cell.angle_beta   90.00
_cell.angle_gamma   90.00
#
_symmetry.space_group_name_H-M   'P 1'
#
loop_
_entity.id
_entity.type
_entity.pdbx_description
1 polymer ?
#
loop_
_entity_poly.entity_id
_entity_poly.type
_entity_poly.pdbx_seq_one_letter_code
_entity_poly.pdbx_strand_id
1 'polypeptide(L)'
;VFLPAMVIALLCITLSIPLMSQIYRKHYPDRSRGRLFASTAVVRKAAALVGALIFGKVLENDLEDFRVILLVYAGCCVLMGGCVLAMRPVHLQKSTHVRLFGALGHLRSDLVFRSLIISWMILGFGNLLCWSIFVEYVSNPAYGYELTEFMIAVITGSLPEIMFLLTVVIWGIVFDRVNFFLVRMILNVFFMCGVLFYFFGDGTWALCVGVSLHGIGRAGGNIAWSL
;
A
#
# COMPACT_ATOMS: atom_id res chain seq x y z
N VAL A 1 16.90 -14.88 14.74
CA VAL A 1 15.94 -15.63 13.90
C VAL A 1 14.87 -14.70 13.30
N PHE A 2 14.33 -13.71 14.03
CA PHE A 2 13.24 -12.84 13.57
C PHE A 2 13.62 -11.98 12.34
N LEU A 3 14.74 -11.29 12.38
CA LEU A 3 15.18 -10.36 11.33
C LEU A 3 15.40 -11.05 9.96
N PRO A 4 16.10 -12.20 9.86
CA PRO A 4 16.21 -12.92 8.60
C PRO A 4 14.87 -13.42 8.06
N ALA A 5 13.98 -13.92 8.93
CA ALA A 5 12.66 -14.36 8.52
C ALA A 5 11.82 -13.22 7.94
N MET A 6 11.88 -12.04 8.55
CA MET A 6 11.21 -10.84 8.05
C MET A 6 11.75 -10.39 6.69
N VAL A 7 13.09 -10.42 6.50
CA VAL A 7 13.71 -10.08 5.21
C VAL A 7 13.27 -11.07 4.12
N ILE A 8 13.26 -12.37 4.42
CA ILE A 8 12.81 -13.41 3.47
C ILE A 8 11.33 -13.17 3.11
N ALA A 9 10.47 -12.91 4.09
CA ALA A 9 9.06 -12.63 3.85
C ALA A 9 8.85 -11.40 2.94
N LEU A 10 9.58 -10.31 3.19
CA LEU A 10 9.54 -9.10 2.37
C LEU A 10 10.03 -9.36 0.94
N LEU A 11 11.09 -10.14 0.77
CA LEU A 11 11.58 -10.55 -0.56
C LEU A 11 10.54 -11.37 -1.31
N CYS A 12 9.90 -12.35 -0.66
CA CYS A 12 8.84 -13.15 -1.27
C CYS A 12 7.64 -12.30 -1.70
N ILE A 13 7.21 -11.36 -0.87
CA ILE A 13 6.12 -10.42 -1.20
C ILE A 13 6.52 -9.56 -2.40
N THR A 14 7.72 -9.00 -2.39
CA THR A 14 8.20 -8.12 -3.48
C THR A 14 8.29 -8.88 -4.81
N LEU A 15 8.79 -10.11 -4.81
CA LEU A 15 8.85 -10.98 -5.99
C LEU A 15 7.46 -11.40 -6.50
N SER A 16 6.46 -11.48 -5.63
CA SER A 16 5.09 -11.83 -6.03
C SER A 16 4.38 -10.72 -6.83
N ILE A 17 4.75 -9.45 -6.64
CA ILE A 17 4.08 -8.30 -7.27
C ILE A 17 4.13 -8.39 -8.81
N PRO A 18 5.29 -8.55 -9.49
CA PRO A 18 5.34 -8.65 -10.95
C PRO A 18 4.64 -9.91 -11.48
N LEU A 19 4.67 -11.01 -10.73
CA LEU A 19 3.96 -12.24 -11.10
C LEU A 19 2.44 -12.04 -11.09
N MET A 20 1.91 -11.42 -10.03
CA MET A 20 0.49 -11.10 -9.92
C MET A 20 0.04 -10.13 -11.01
N SER A 21 0.84 -9.13 -11.34
CA SER A 21 0.56 -8.21 -12.44
C SER A 21 0.42 -8.94 -13.78
N GLN A 22 1.29 -9.93 -14.07
CA GLN A 22 1.19 -10.75 -15.27
C GLN A 22 -0.05 -11.66 -15.27
N ILE A 23 -0.40 -12.25 -14.12
CA ILE A 23 -1.62 -13.05 -13.95
C ILE A 23 -2.85 -12.19 -14.24
N TYR A 24 -2.95 -11.01 -13.66
CA TYR A 24 -4.05 -10.09 -13.93
C TYR A 24 -4.13 -9.67 -15.40
N ARG A 25 -2.98 -9.37 -16.02
CA ARG A 25 -2.93 -9.01 -17.43
C ARG A 25 -3.45 -10.11 -18.35
N LYS A 26 -3.29 -11.37 -17.99
CA LYS A 26 -3.69 -12.51 -18.82
C LYS A 26 -5.12 -13.00 -18.56
N HIS A 27 -5.60 -12.87 -17.32
CA HIS A 27 -6.94 -13.33 -16.95
C HIS A 27 -8.00 -12.24 -17.09
N TYR A 28 -7.63 -10.96 -17.04
CA TYR A 28 -8.61 -9.89 -17.13
C TYR A 28 -8.68 -9.34 -18.55
N PRO A 29 -9.90 -9.25 -19.15
CA PRO A 29 -10.11 -8.62 -20.45
C PRO A 29 -9.64 -7.17 -20.44
N ASP A 30 -8.98 -6.70 -21.52
CA ASP A 30 -8.42 -5.35 -21.61
C ASP A 30 -9.43 -4.24 -21.29
N ARG A 31 -10.69 -4.41 -21.75
CA ARG A 31 -11.78 -3.45 -21.53
C ARG A 31 -12.28 -3.32 -20.09
N SER A 32 -12.09 -4.33 -19.25
CA SER A 32 -12.62 -4.38 -17.87
C SER A 32 -11.53 -4.55 -16.82
N ARG A 33 -10.26 -4.53 -17.23
CA ARG A 33 -9.11 -4.78 -16.33
C ARG A 33 -9.06 -3.81 -15.16
N GLY A 34 -9.19 -2.51 -15.42
CA GLY A 34 -9.19 -1.47 -14.39
C GLY A 34 -10.34 -1.64 -13.40
N ARG A 35 -11.55 -1.92 -13.89
CA ARG A 35 -12.73 -2.14 -13.05
C ARG A 35 -12.59 -3.39 -12.18
N LEU A 36 -12.12 -4.50 -12.73
CA LEU A 36 -11.90 -5.74 -11.97
C LEU A 36 -10.80 -5.57 -10.94
N PHE A 37 -9.71 -4.89 -11.29
CA PHE A 37 -8.64 -4.55 -10.36
C PHE A 37 -9.14 -3.66 -9.21
N ALA A 38 -9.92 -2.63 -9.52
CA ALA A 38 -10.52 -1.77 -8.51
C ALA A 38 -11.45 -2.57 -7.58
N SER A 39 -12.27 -3.47 -8.12
CA SER A 39 -13.16 -4.32 -7.30
C SER A 39 -12.38 -5.21 -6.34
N THR A 40 -11.31 -5.86 -6.81
CA THR A 40 -10.44 -6.68 -5.93
C THR A 40 -9.72 -5.83 -4.88
N ALA A 41 -9.32 -4.61 -5.23
CA ALA A 41 -8.70 -3.68 -4.29
C ALA A 41 -9.69 -3.26 -3.19
N VAL A 42 -10.94 -2.97 -3.55
CA VAL A 42 -12.02 -2.64 -2.59
C VAL A 42 -12.25 -3.80 -1.61
N VAL A 43 -12.43 -5.03 -2.11
CA VAL A 43 -12.65 -6.20 -1.24
C VAL A 43 -11.46 -6.41 -0.31
N ARG A 44 -10.24 -6.34 -0.83
CA ARG A 44 -9.01 -6.49 -0.02
C ARG A 44 -8.92 -5.43 1.07
N LYS A 45 -9.23 -4.17 0.75
CA LYS A 45 -9.17 -3.06 1.70
C LYS A 45 -10.30 -3.08 2.71
N ALA A 46 -11.50 -3.49 2.32
CA ALA A 46 -12.61 -3.70 3.24
C ALA A 46 -12.28 -4.82 4.26
N ALA A 47 -11.71 -5.92 3.79
CA ALA A 47 -11.27 -7.00 4.67
C ALA A 47 -10.16 -6.53 5.64
N ALA A 48 -9.20 -5.72 5.16
CA ALA A 48 -8.16 -5.15 6.02
C ALA A 48 -8.73 -4.21 7.08
N LEU A 49 -9.72 -3.37 6.73
CA LEU A 49 -10.40 -2.48 7.66
C LEU A 49 -11.12 -3.27 8.76
N VAL A 50 -11.91 -4.28 8.38
CA VAL A 50 -12.62 -5.15 9.34
C VAL A 50 -11.60 -5.88 10.23
N GLY A 51 -10.53 -6.41 9.64
CA GLY A 51 -9.45 -7.05 10.38
C GLY A 51 -8.79 -6.11 11.39
N ALA A 52 -8.48 -4.87 11.00
CA ALA A 52 -7.88 -3.88 11.89
C ALA A 52 -8.77 -3.57 13.10
N LEU A 53 -10.09 -3.44 12.90
CA LEU A 53 -11.04 -3.20 13.98
C LEU A 53 -11.16 -4.40 14.94
N ILE A 54 -11.25 -5.62 14.40
CA ILE A 54 -11.34 -6.84 15.20
C ILE A 54 -10.06 -7.05 16.00
N PHE A 55 -8.90 -6.99 15.36
CA PHE A 55 -7.62 -7.23 16.00
C PHE A 55 -7.23 -6.13 16.97
N GLY A 56 -7.58 -4.86 16.67
CA GLY A 56 -7.42 -3.76 17.63
C GLY A 56 -8.19 -4.01 18.92
N LYS A 57 -9.41 -4.52 18.81
CA LYS A 57 -10.24 -4.84 19.97
C LYS A 57 -9.75 -6.08 20.76
N VAL A 58 -9.16 -7.05 20.06
CA VAL A 58 -8.54 -8.22 20.71
C VAL A 58 -7.32 -7.81 21.53
N LEU A 59 -6.44 -6.96 20.96
CA LEU A 59 -5.26 -6.46 21.65
C LEU A 59 -5.58 -5.54 22.83
N GLU A 60 -6.71 -4.85 22.81
CA GLU A 60 -7.17 -4.01 23.94
C GLU A 60 -7.48 -4.87 25.16
N ASN A 61 -7.95 -6.12 24.97
CA ASN A 61 -8.26 -7.05 26.08
C ASN A 61 -7.02 -7.72 26.68
N ASP A 62 -6.10 -8.19 25.84
CA ASP A 62 -4.83 -8.78 26.27
C ASP A 62 -3.75 -8.63 25.19
N LEU A 63 -2.62 -8.02 25.56
CA LEU A 63 -1.49 -7.84 24.66
C LEU A 63 -0.83 -9.19 24.25
N GLU A 64 -0.98 -10.25 25.06
CA GLU A 64 -0.44 -11.58 24.72
C GLU A 64 -1.19 -12.25 23.57
N ASP A 65 -2.40 -11.81 23.26
CA ASP A 65 -3.22 -12.30 22.15
C ASP A 65 -2.63 -11.98 20.76
N PHE A 66 -1.52 -11.19 20.67
CA PHE A 66 -0.81 -11.01 19.41
C PHE A 66 -0.42 -12.33 18.74
N ARG A 67 -0.19 -13.40 19.51
CA ARG A 67 0.12 -14.75 19.01
C ARG A 67 -1.03 -15.34 18.21
N VAL A 68 -2.26 -15.13 18.66
CA VAL A 68 -3.47 -15.57 17.95
C VAL A 68 -3.58 -14.83 16.61
N ILE A 69 -3.31 -13.53 16.61
CA ILE A 69 -3.31 -12.71 15.39
C ILE A 69 -2.27 -13.23 14.39
N LEU A 70 -1.07 -13.57 14.85
CA LEU A 70 -0.03 -14.15 14.00
C LEU A 70 -0.43 -15.52 13.42
N LEU A 71 -1.10 -16.38 14.20
CA LEU A 71 -1.60 -17.67 13.72
C LEU A 71 -2.69 -17.49 12.66
N VAL A 72 -3.63 -16.57 12.89
CA VAL A 72 -4.67 -16.23 11.89
C VAL A 72 -4.03 -15.70 10.61
N TYR A 73 -3.05 -14.80 10.72
CA TYR A 73 -2.30 -14.29 9.56
C TYR A 73 -1.58 -15.40 8.80
N ALA A 74 -0.88 -16.31 9.51
CA ALA A 74 -0.23 -17.46 8.89
C ALA A 74 -1.23 -18.36 8.16
N GLY A 75 -2.39 -18.65 8.78
CA GLY A 75 -3.48 -19.40 8.15
C GLY A 75 -4.00 -18.75 6.87
N CYS A 76 -4.19 -17.42 6.89
CA CYS A 76 -4.58 -16.67 5.70
C CYS A 76 -3.51 -16.74 4.59
N CYS A 77 -2.23 -16.70 4.93
CA CYS A 77 -1.15 -16.85 3.95
C CYS A 77 -1.16 -18.24 3.30
N VAL A 78 -1.37 -19.29 4.07
CA VAL A 78 -1.48 -20.67 3.56
C VAL A 78 -2.70 -20.79 2.63
N LEU A 79 -3.86 -20.28 3.03
CA LEU A 79 -5.07 -20.27 2.20
C LEU A 79 -4.85 -19.50 0.89
N MET A 80 -4.21 -18.34 0.94
CA MET A 80 -3.86 -17.56 -0.24
C MET A 80 -2.94 -18.35 -1.17
N GLY A 81 -1.92 -19.01 -0.64
CA GLY A 81 -1.03 -19.89 -1.39
C GLY A 81 -1.79 -21.03 -2.07
N GLY A 82 -2.71 -21.69 -1.36
CA GLY A 82 -3.59 -22.73 -1.88
C GLY A 82 -4.50 -22.23 -3.02
N CYS A 83 -5.09 -21.04 -2.86
CA CYS A 83 -5.90 -20.41 -3.92
C CYS A 83 -5.08 -20.13 -5.18
N VAL A 84 -3.84 -19.64 -5.03
CA VAL A 84 -2.96 -19.38 -6.18
C VAL A 84 -2.58 -20.69 -6.88
N LEU A 85 -2.28 -21.75 -6.13
CA LEU A 85 -1.98 -23.08 -6.69
C LEU A 85 -3.18 -23.70 -7.42
N ALA A 86 -4.40 -23.40 -6.99
CA ALA A 86 -5.64 -23.86 -7.64
C ALA A 86 -5.97 -23.07 -8.92
N MET A 87 -5.30 -21.95 -9.20
CA MET A 87 -5.50 -21.20 -10.44
C MET A 87 -5.01 -21.99 -11.66
N ARG A 88 -5.71 -21.81 -12.80
CA ARG A 88 -5.26 -22.42 -14.06
C ARG A 88 -3.84 -21.94 -14.41
N PRO A 89 -2.92 -22.85 -14.78
CA PRO A 89 -1.55 -22.49 -15.09
C PRO A 89 -1.51 -21.51 -16.26
N VAL A 90 -0.84 -20.40 -16.06
CA VAL A 90 -0.60 -19.40 -17.10
C VAL A 90 0.73 -19.71 -17.75
N HIS A 91 0.75 -20.10 -19.02
CA HIS A 91 1.98 -20.17 -19.78
C HIS A 91 2.56 -18.76 -19.97
N LEU A 92 3.56 -18.44 -19.20
CA LEU A 92 4.33 -17.21 -19.38
C LEU A 92 5.14 -17.35 -20.67
N GLN A 93 5.04 -16.35 -21.55
CA GLN A 93 5.90 -16.32 -22.74
C GLN A 93 7.35 -16.25 -22.27
N LYS A 94 8.12 -17.31 -22.57
CA LYS A 94 9.57 -17.29 -22.38
C LYS A 94 10.14 -16.18 -23.24
N SER A 95 10.57 -15.09 -22.60
CA SER A 95 11.40 -14.12 -23.27
C SER A 95 12.77 -14.76 -23.51
N THR A 96 13.14 -14.89 -24.78
CA THR A 96 14.36 -15.59 -25.23
C THR A 96 15.66 -14.90 -24.79
N HIS A 97 15.61 -13.65 -24.35
CA HIS A 97 16.77 -12.88 -23.89
C HIS A 97 16.44 -11.99 -22.70
N VAL A 98 16.23 -12.59 -21.51
CA VAL A 98 16.17 -11.80 -20.27
C VAL A 98 17.60 -11.57 -19.77
N ARG A 99 18.18 -10.43 -20.10
CA ARG A 99 19.34 -9.91 -19.36
C ARG A 99 18.85 -9.33 -18.06
N LEU A 100 19.19 -9.94 -16.92
CA LEU A 100 18.79 -9.49 -15.57
C LEU A 100 19.05 -8.00 -15.33
N PHE A 101 20.10 -7.46 -15.94
CA PHE A 101 20.46 -6.04 -15.85
C PHE A 101 20.15 -5.24 -17.13
N GLY A 102 19.43 -5.80 -18.09
CA GLY A 102 19.08 -5.12 -19.34
C GLY A 102 18.28 -3.83 -19.11
N ALA A 103 17.43 -3.83 -18.10
CA ALA A 103 16.66 -2.65 -17.68
C ALA A 103 17.55 -1.48 -17.23
N LEU A 104 18.74 -1.74 -16.67
CA LEU A 104 19.70 -0.70 -16.29
C LEU A 104 20.27 0.05 -17.51
N GLY A 105 20.28 -0.57 -18.69
CA GLY A 105 20.64 0.09 -19.94
C GLY A 105 19.68 1.22 -20.30
N HIS A 106 18.38 1.02 -20.08
CA HIS A 106 17.35 2.04 -20.31
C HIS A 106 17.47 3.24 -19.36
N LEU A 107 17.93 3.01 -18.11
CA LEU A 107 18.24 4.11 -17.17
C LEU A 107 19.35 5.04 -17.67
N ARG A 108 20.28 4.53 -18.53
CA ARG A 108 21.34 5.33 -19.11
C ARG A 108 20.91 6.06 -20.38
N SER A 109 20.08 5.42 -21.21
CA SER A 109 19.70 5.92 -22.54
C SER A 109 18.48 6.84 -22.51
N ASP A 110 17.54 6.64 -21.57
CA ASP A 110 16.29 7.40 -21.50
C ASP A 110 16.27 8.34 -20.28
N LEU A 111 16.38 9.64 -20.55
CA LEU A 111 16.42 10.68 -19.53
C LEU A 111 15.08 10.80 -18.79
N VAL A 112 13.95 10.65 -19.50
CA VAL A 112 12.61 10.75 -18.93
C VAL A 112 12.34 9.58 -17.99
N PHE A 113 12.65 8.37 -18.45
CA PHE A 113 12.55 7.16 -17.64
C PHE A 113 13.42 7.25 -16.37
N ARG A 114 14.67 7.71 -16.52
CA ARG A 114 15.59 7.89 -15.40
C ARG A 114 15.05 8.88 -14.35
N SER A 115 14.58 10.06 -14.78
CA SER A 115 14.06 11.07 -13.87
C SER A 115 12.79 10.60 -13.14
N LEU A 116 11.93 9.86 -13.85
CA LEU A 116 10.74 9.24 -13.27
C LEU A 116 11.10 8.24 -12.17
N ILE A 117 12.02 7.32 -12.45
CA ILE A 117 12.45 6.29 -11.49
C ILE A 117 13.12 6.95 -10.26
N ILE A 118 14.00 7.93 -10.45
CA ILE A 118 14.65 8.64 -9.35
C ILE A 118 13.59 9.34 -8.47
N SER A 119 12.65 10.05 -9.08
CA SER A 119 11.56 10.71 -8.35
C SER A 119 10.73 9.71 -7.54
N TRP A 120 10.46 8.54 -8.11
CA TRP A 120 9.72 7.50 -7.42
C TRP A 120 10.51 6.86 -6.26
N MET A 121 11.81 6.69 -6.44
CA MET A 121 12.68 6.18 -5.36
C MET A 121 12.74 7.16 -4.19
N ILE A 122 12.89 8.46 -4.45
CA ILE A 122 12.91 9.49 -3.42
C ILE A 122 11.58 9.54 -2.68
N LEU A 123 10.46 9.57 -3.41
CA LEU A 123 9.12 9.56 -2.82
C LEU A 123 8.87 8.28 -2.02
N GLY A 124 9.24 7.11 -2.55
CA GLY A 124 9.09 5.82 -1.89
C GLY A 124 9.88 5.74 -0.60
N PHE A 125 11.13 6.21 -0.62
CA PHE A 125 11.99 6.27 0.57
C PHE A 125 11.40 7.20 1.64
N GLY A 126 10.99 8.42 1.26
CA GLY A 126 10.33 9.35 2.17
C GLY A 126 9.04 8.77 2.76
N ASN A 127 8.22 8.12 1.95
CA ASN A 127 6.98 7.50 2.39
C ASN A 127 7.21 6.34 3.38
N LEU A 128 8.24 5.51 3.15
CA LEU A 128 8.61 4.43 4.08
C LEU A 128 9.11 4.96 5.42
N LEU A 129 9.90 6.03 5.42
CA LEU A 129 10.35 6.70 6.64
C LEU A 129 9.15 7.24 7.42
N CYS A 130 8.28 8.01 6.77
CA CYS A 130 7.09 8.57 7.41
C CYS A 130 6.18 7.49 7.99
N TRP A 131 5.98 6.39 7.27
CA TRP A 131 5.14 5.28 7.73
C TRP A 131 5.60 4.67 9.05
N SER A 132 6.91 4.47 9.19
CA SER A 132 7.49 3.93 10.41
C SER A 132 7.34 4.89 11.60
N ILE A 133 7.39 6.20 11.34
CA ILE A 133 7.30 7.24 12.36
C ILE A 133 5.84 7.56 12.74
N PHE A 134 4.86 7.32 11.86
CA PHE A 134 3.46 7.66 12.13
C PHE A 134 2.92 6.99 13.41
N VAL A 135 3.19 5.72 13.61
CA VAL A 135 2.73 5.00 14.80
C VAL A 135 3.51 5.47 16.03
N GLU A 136 4.83 5.54 15.93
CA GLU A 136 5.70 6.00 17.03
C GLU A 136 5.31 7.40 17.53
N TYR A 137 5.00 8.32 16.61
CA TYR A 137 4.65 9.70 16.93
C TYR A 137 3.40 9.83 17.80
N VAL A 138 2.40 8.98 17.61
CA VAL A 138 1.14 9.03 18.38
C VAL A 138 1.13 8.09 19.58
N SER A 139 1.96 7.05 19.60
CA SER A 139 2.05 6.09 20.69
C SER A 139 3.04 6.50 21.79
N ASN A 140 4.01 7.37 21.47
CA ASN A 140 5.02 7.78 22.42
C ASN A 140 4.56 9.03 23.21
N PRO A 141 4.37 8.91 24.55
CA PRO A 141 3.91 10.01 25.41
C PRO A 141 4.81 11.26 25.37
N ALA A 142 6.07 11.10 24.94
CA ALA A 142 7.02 12.21 24.82
C ALA A 142 6.56 13.30 23.83
N TYR A 143 5.68 12.96 22.88
CA TYR A 143 5.11 13.91 21.92
C TYR A 143 3.79 14.56 22.39
N GLY A 144 3.36 14.29 23.63
CA GLY A 144 2.21 14.95 24.26
C GLY A 144 0.83 14.45 23.82
N TYR A 145 0.76 13.32 23.13
CA TYR A 145 -0.50 12.67 22.78
C TYR A 145 -0.83 11.58 23.82
N GLU A 146 -1.91 11.76 24.57
CA GLU A 146 -2.46 10.75 25.49
C GLU A 146 -3.63 10.02 24.81
N LEU A 147 -3.34 9.22 23.79
CA LEU A 147 -4.33 8.47 23.03
C LEU A 147 -4.41 7.02 23.53
N THR A 148 -5.63 6.48 23.55
CA THR A 148 -5.82 5.05 23.82
C THR A 148 -5.32 4.22 22.61
N GLU A 149 -4.92 2.98 22.86
CA GLU A 149 -4.49 2.03 21.82
C GLU A 149 -5.54 1.91 20.69
N PHE A 150 -6.81 1.92 21.06
CA PHE A 150 -7.90 1.93 20.09
C PHE A 150 -7.88 3.18 19.20
N MET A 151 -7.70 4.37 19.78
CA MET A 151 -7.61 5.62 18.99
C MET A 151 -6.40 5.63 18.08
N ILE A 152 -5.26 5.12 18.56
CA ILE A 152 -4.05 4.97 17.75
C ILE A 152 -4.34 4.05 16.55
N ALA A 153 -4.95 2.89 16.77
CA ALA A 153 -5.32 1.95 15.72
C ALA A 153 -6.34 2.55 14.71
N VAL A 154 -7.29 3.34 15.20
CA VAL A 154 -8.26 4.03 14.34
C VAL A 154 -7.57 5.09 13.47
N ILE A 155 -6.74 5.95 14.06
CA ILE A 155 -6.07 7.05 13.35
C ILE A 155 -5.05 6.49 12.35
N THR A 156 -4.19 5.56 12.75
CA THR A 156 -3.09 5.09 11.90
C THR A 156 -3.50 3.97 10.94
N GLY A 157 -4.51 3.18 11.30
CA GLY A 157 -4.98 2.02 10.54
C GLY A 157 -6.28 2.26 9.79
N SER A 158 -7.37 2.51 10.53
CA SER A 158 -8.72 2.51 9.94
C SER A 158 -9.03 3.73 9.09
N LEU A 159 -8.70 4.92 9.57
CA LEU A 159 -9.04 6.18 8.91
C LEU A 159 -8.40 6.32 7.51
N PRO A 160 -7.10 6.06 7.31
CA PRO A 160 -6.51 6.11 5.97
C PRO A 160 -7.10 5.04 5.03
N GLU A 161 -7.52 3.88 5.54
CA GLU A 161 -8.16 2.84 4.70
C GLU A 161 -9.59 3.23 4.31
N ILE A 162 -10.35 3.90 5.18
CA ILE A 162 -11.66 4.45 4.85
C ILE A 162 -11.52 5.49 3.73
N MET A 163 -10.57 6.43 3.87
CA MET A 163 -10.32 7.45 2.86
C MET A 163 -9.84 6.86 1.53
N PHE A 164 -9.04 5.79 1.58
CA PHE A 164 -8.69 5.02 0.40
C PHE A 164 -9.94 4.48 -0.31
N LEU A 165 -10.83 3.79 0.41
CA LEU A 165 -12.04 3.19 -0.14
C LEU A 165 -12.98 4.24 -0.78
N LEU A 166 -13.15 5.37 -0.11
CA LEU A 166 -14.00 6.46 -0.60
C LEU A 166 -13.45 7.12 -1.88
N THR A 167 -12.13 7.16 -2.05
CA THR A 167 -11.50 7.94 -3.12
C THR A 167 -10.94 7.11 -4.27
N VAL A 168 -10.75 5.80 -4.10
CA VAL A 168 -10.16 4.94 -5.14
C VAL A 168 -10.93 4.95 -6.45
N VAL A 169 -12.28 4.99 -6.39
CA VAL A 169 -13.13 5.05 -7.59
C VAL A 169 -12.99 6.40 -8.29
N ILE A 170 -12.91 7.48 -7.51
CA ILE A 170 -12.74 8.85 -8.02
C ILE A 170 -11.40 8.94 -8.77
N TRP A 171 -10.34 8.43 -8.18
CA TRP A 171 -9.03 8.40 -8.83
C TRP A 171 -9.03 7.58 -10.13
N GLY A 172 -9.77 6.46 -10.18
CA GLY A 172 -9.95 5.69 -11.41
C GLY A 172 -10.50 6.55 -12.56
N ILE A 173 -11.53 7.36 -12.28
CA ILE A 173 -12.13 8.27 -13.27
C ILE A 173 -11.15 9.41 -13.64
N VAL A 174 -10.42 9.94 -12.66
CA VAL A 174 -9.44 11.02 -12.89
C VAL A 174 -8.31 10.53 -13.79
N PHE A 175 -7.79 9.32 -13.56
CA PHE A 175 -6.73 8.73 -14.40
C PHE A 175 -7.17 8.50 -15.85
N ASP A 176 -8.45 8.19 -16.09
CA ASP A 176 -9.00 8.01 -17.44
C ASP A 176 -9.15 9.32 -18.22
N ARG A 177 -9.18 10.47 -17.53
CA ARG A 177 -9.49 11.77 -18.14
C ARG A 177 -8.36 12.79 -18.10
N VAL A 178 -7.42 12.62 -17.20
CA VAL A 178 -6.38 13.61 -16.91
C VAL A 178 -5.00 13.04 -17.25
N ASN A 179 -4.09 13.91 -17.69
CA ASN A 179 -2.72 13.49 -17.98
C ASN A 179 -2.05 12.85 -16.76
N PHE A 180 -1.44 11.69 -16.96
CA PHE A 180 -0.78 10.89 -15.93
C PHE A 180 0.19 11.71 -15.06
N PHE A 181 1.02 12.56 -15.68
CA PHE A 181 1.99 13.38 -14.93
C PHE A 181 1.33 14.40 -14.02
N LEU A 182 0.23 15.03 -14.49
CA LEU A 182 -0.53 15.99 -13.68
C LEU A 182 -1.17 15.30 -12.47
N VAL A 183 -1.80 14.15 -12.70
CA VAL A 183 -2.37 13.35 -11.58
C VAL A 183 -1.27 12.99 -10.59
N ARG A 184 -0.10 12.61 -11.07
CA ARG A 184 1.04 12.26 -10.22
C ARG A 184 1.51 13.44 -9.37
N MET A 185 1.55 14.65 -9.94
CA MET A 185 1.88 15.87 -9.20
C MET A 185 0.84 16.15 -8.09
N ILE A 186 -0.44 16.02 -8.40
CA ILE A 186 -1.53 16.19 -7.43
C ILE A 186 -1.37 15.19 -6.27
N LEU A 187 -1.09 13.92 -6.57
CA LEU A 187 -0.86 12.89 -5.56
C LEU A 187 0.32 13.23 -4.64
N ASN A 188 1.42 13.74 -5.20
CA ASN A 188 2.57 14.17 -4.40
C ASN A 188 2.21 15.31 -3.44
N VAL A 189 1.33 16.24 -3.87
CA VAL A 189 0.82 17.30 -2.99
C VAL A 189 -0.02 16.71 -1.84
N PHE A 190 -0.89 15.72 -2.11
CA PHE A 190 -1.62 15.03 -1.05
C PHE A 190 -0.70 14.36 -0.03
N PHE A 191 0.35 13.66 -0.49
CA PHE A 191 1.34 13.06 0.40
C PHE A 191 2.08 14.11 1.23
N MET A 192 2.55 15.20 0.61
CA MET A 192 3.23 16.28 1.29
C MET A 192 2.33 16.94 2.34
N CYS A 193 1.13 17.34 1.96
CA CYS A 193 0.18 17.95 2.90
C CYS A 193 -0.19 16.98 4.02
N GLY A 194 -0.36 15.69 3.72
CA GLY A 194 -0.62 14.67 4.72
C GLY A 194 0.44 14.63 5.82
N VAL A 195 1.72 14.58 5.42
CA VAL A 195 2.86 14.59 6.35
C VAL A 195 2.94 15.90 7.14
N LEU A 196 2.74 17.05 6.47
CA LEU A 196 2.79 18.35 7.13
C LEU A 196 1.71 18.51 8.20
N PHE A 197 0.45 18.16 7.88
CA PHE A 197 -0.63 18.21 8.86
C PHE A 197 -0.40 17.24 10.02
N TYR A 198 0.14 16.06 9.74
CA TYR A 198 0.35 15.03 10.77
C TYR A 198 1.42 15.43 11.80
N PHE A 199 2.56 15.95 11.36
CA PHE A 199 3.70 16.22 12.25
C PHE A 199 3.80 17.67 12.73
N PHE A 200 3.20 18.62 12.02
CA PHE A 200 3.31 20.03 12.32
C PHE A 200 1.96 20.68 12.70
N GLY A 201 0.87 19.95 12.58
CA GLY A 201 -0.44 20.44 13.01
C GLY A 201 -0.68 20.18 14.49
N ASP A 202 -1.48 21.01 15.12
CA ASP A 202 -1.80 20.92 16.54
C ASP A 202 -3.04 20.07 16.78
N GLY A 203 -2.96 19.18 17.77
CA GLY A 203 -4.08 18.39 18.28
C GLY A 203 -4.48 17.21 17.38
N THR A 204 -5.40 16.38 17.91
CA THR A 204 -5.83 15.11 17.29
C THR A 204 -6.50 15.31 15.93
N TRP A 205 -7.16 16.44 15.69
CA TRP A 205 -7.80 16.72 14.42
C TRP A 205 -6.78 16.83 13.27
N ALA A 206 -5.60 17.41 13.54
CA ALA A 206 -4.54 17.53 12.55
C ALA A 206 -3.96 16.16 12.18
N LEU A 207 -3.82 15.26 13.15
CA LEU A 207 -3.48 13.86 12.90
C LEU A 207 -4.50 13.20 11.97
N CYS A 208 -5.80 13.35 12.26
CA CYS A 208 -6.87 12.79 11.43
C CYS A 208 -6.86 13.35 10.00
N VAL A 209 -6.67 14.66 9.83
CA VAL A 209 -6.55 15.29 8.50
C VAL A 209 -5.31 14.77 7.79
N GLY A 210 -4.18 14.70 8.46
CA GLY A 210 -2.91 14.22 7.90
C GLY A 210 -3.02 12.80 7.33
N VAL A 211 -3.51 11.85 8.13
CA VAL A 211 -3.68 10.45 7.68
C VAL A 211 -4.78 10.31 6.63
N SER A 212 -5.81 11.17 6.66
CA SER A 212 -6.86 11.20 5.63
C SER A 212 -6.30 11.60 4.28
N LEU A 213 -5.53 12.68 4.22
CA LEU A 213 -4.84 13.12 2.99
C LEU A 213 -3.87 12.07 2.49
N HIS A 214 -3.13 11.42 3.38
CA HIS A 214 -2.26 10.30 3.04
C HIS A 214 -3.04 9.12 2.46
N GLY A 215 -4.19 8.76 3.04
CA GLY A 215 -5.09 7.72 2.53
C GLY A 215 -5.62 8.01 1.13
N ILE A 216 -6.03 9.28 0.87
CA ILE A 216 -6.44 9.76 -0.45
C ILE A 216 -5.29 9.65 -1.46
N GLY A 217 -4.09 10.09 -1.09
CA GLY A 217 -2.89 9.97 -1.92
C GLY A 217 -2.54 8.51 -2.25
N ARG A 218 -2.65 7.60 -1.27
CA ARG A 218 -2.43 6.16 -1.46
C ARG A 218 -3.41 5.52 -2.43
N ALA A 219 -4.68 5.94 -2.42
CA ALA A 219 -5.68 5.44 -3.35
C ALA A 219 -5.30 5.73 -4.80
N GLY A 220 -4.93 6.96 -5.12
CA GLY A 220 -4.44 7.33 -6.43
C GLY A 220 -3.09 6.69 -6.77
N GLY A 221 -2.17 6.65 -5.81
CA GLY A 221 -0.87 5.97 -5.97
C GLY A 221 -1.02 4.50 -6.35
N ASN A 222 -1.95 3.77 -5.74
CA ASN A 222 -2.20 2.37 -6.02
C ASN A 222 -2.64 2.14 -7.49
N ILE A 223 -3.47 3.03 -8.03
CA ILE A 223 -3.88 2.99 -9.44
C ILE A 223 -2.69 3.31 -10.34
N ALA A 224 -1.91 4.35 -10.01
CA ALA A 224 -0.73 4.74 -10.79
C ALA A 224 0.33 3.63 -10.92
N TRP A 225 0.44 2.73 -9.92
CA TRP A 225 1.34 1.58 -9.97
C TRP A 225 0.78 0.40 -10.78
N SER A 226 -0.52 0.40 -11.07
CA SER A 226 -1.23 -0.70 -11.71
C SER A 226 -1.39 -0.52 -13.22
N LEU A 227 -1.27 0.72 -13.69
CA LEU A 227 -1.35 1.15 -15.09
C LEU A 227 0.01 1.09 -15.76
#